data_a04d31c79fffa85563bb4e7bc2163bf0
#
_entry.id   a04d31c79fffa85563bb4e7bc2163bf0
#
_cell.length_a   1.000
_cell.length_b   1.000
_cell.length_c   1.000
_cell.angle_alpha   90.00
_cell.angle_beta   90.00
_cell.angle_gamma   90.00
#
_symmetry.space_group_name_H-M   'P 1'
#
loop_
_entity.id
_entity.type
_entity.pdbx_description
1 polymer ?
#
loop_
_entity_poly.entity_id
_entity_poly.type
_entity_poly.pdbx_seq_one_letter_code
_entity_poly.pdbx_strand_id
1 'polypeptide(L)'
;TDADLYEQLQNGTDQVVFAYGGILSKDLGLVISNETTQTSPEASISFQNIPGRDGSLIIDNKRLNNFIYPIHTYLRPESDLDIHEAAARISQWLKGDVRYHELFLSWDPRYIYKAVYNEQFSITDILPRFGKIALNFKCHPIKYLASGQQALEIISGQTLLNPEKRAAKPLITITGTGNITLKKNGANW
;
A
#
# COMPACT_ATOMS: atom_id res chain seq x y z
N THR A 1 -14.52 -11.06 1.91
CA THR A 1 -13.25 -10.96 2.69
C THR A 1 -12.21 -10.25 1.85
N ASP A 2 -11.15 -9.69 2.48
CA ASP A 2 -10.05 -9.02 1.75
C ASP A 2 -9.41 -9.95 0.70
N ALA A 3 -9.39 -11.28 0.97
CA ALA A 3 -8.92 -12.30 0.03
C ALA A 3 -9.76 -12.35 -1.25
N ASP A 4 -11.07 -12.24 -1.15
CA ASP A 4 -11.98 -12.24 -2.31
C ASP A 4 -11.79 -10.99 -3.17
N LEU A 5 -11.45 -9.88 -2.52
CA LEU A 5 -11.16 -8.61 -3.16
C LEU A 5 -9.86 -8.70 -3.99
N TYR A 6 -8.83 -9.33 -3.42
CA TYR A 6 -7.55 -9.56 -4.13
C TYR A 6 -7.71 -10.47 -5.33
N GLU A 7 -8.52 -11.53 -5.19
CA GLU A 7 -8.80 -12.46 -6.28
C GLU A 7 -9.56 -11.78 -7.41
N GLN A 8 -10.56 -10.95 -7.10
CA GLN A 8 -11.28 -10.15 -8.10
C GLN A 8 -10.37 -9.17 -8.86
N LEU A 9 -9.37 -8.60 -8.18
CA LEU A 9 -8.43 -7.66 -8.79
C LEU A 9 -7.35 -8.36 -9.63
N GLN A 10 -7.01 -9.62 -9.32
CA GLN A 10 -6.08 -10.43 -10.10
C GLN A 10 -6.70 -11.08 -11.33
N ASN A 11 -8.00 -11.42 -11.28
CA ASN A 11 -8.72 -12.13 -12.34
C ASN A 11 -9.29 -11.23 -13.44
N GLY A 12 -8.76 -10.03 -13.61
CA GLY A 12 -8.97 -9.23 -14.82
C GLY A 12 -10.25 -8.42 -14.82
N THR A 13 -10.22 -7.28 -14.19
CA THR A 13 -11.02 -6.16 -14.66
C THR A 13 -10.22 -5.43 -15.74
N ASP A 14 -10.79 -5.24 -16.92
CA ASP A 14 -10.23 -4.37 -17.98
C ASP A 14 -10.05 -2.91 -17.51
N GLN A 15 -10.42 -2.60 -16.29
CA GLN A 15 -10.33 -1.27 -15.70
C GLN A 15 -9.21 -1.20 -14.66
N VAL A 16 -8.41 -0.16 -14.78
CA VAL A 16 -7.41 0.19 -13.78
C VAL A 16 -8.13 0.69 -12.52
N VAL A 17 -7.99 -0.03 -11.41
CA VAL A 17 -8.66 0.26 -10.13
C VAL A 17 -7.69 0.14 -8.97
N PHE A 18 -8.01 0.78 -7.84
CA PHE A 18 -7.33 0.53 -6.57
C PHE A 18 -8.36 0.21 -5.48
N ALA A 19 -7.90 -0.44 -4.42
CA ALA A 19 -8.68 -0.66 -3.22
C ALA A 19 -7.97 -0.04 -2.01
N TYR A 20 -8.71 0.63 -1.15
CA TYR A 20 -8.21 1.21 0.09
C TYR A 20 -9.16 0.87 1.24
N GLY A 21 -8.62 0.26 2.30
CA GLY A 21 -9.42 -0.17 3.45
C GLY A 21 -10.55 -1.14 3.10
N GLY A 22 -10.35 -2.00 2.09
CA GLY A 22 -11.34 -2.99 1.67
C GLY A 22 -12.42 -2.48 0.70
N ILE A 23 -12.37 -1.22 0.27
CA ILE A 23 -13.34 -0.62 -0.65
C ILE A 23 -12.65 -0.32 -1.99
N LEU A 24 -13.30 -0.69 -3.10
CA LEU A 24 -12.81 -0.45 -4.46
C LEU A 24 -13.10 0.99 -4.90
N SER A 25 -12.15 1.60 -5.58
CA SER A 25 -12.29 2.94 -6.14
C SER A 25 -13.48 3.07 -7.11
N LYS A 26 -13.76 2.02 -7.89
CA LYS A 26 -14.89 2.00 -8.82
C LYS A 26 -16.25 2.10 -8.14
N ASP A 27 -16.40 1.51 -6.95
CA ASP A 27 -17.66 1.50 -6.19
C ASP A 27 -18.05 2.89 -5.67
N LEU A 28 -17.07 3.81 -5.68
CA LEU A 28 -17.23 5.22 -5.35
C LEU A 28 -17.22 6.14 -6.57
N GLY A 29 -17.30 5.56 -7.76
CA GLY A 29 -17.29 6.32 -9.02
C GLY A 29 -15.93 6.95 -9.36
N LEU A 30 -14.84 6.47 -8.77
CA LEU A 30 -13.49 6.95 -9.06
C LEU A 30 -12.90 6.20 -10.26
N VAL A 31 -12.59 6.94 -11.30
CA VAL A 31 -11.91 6.46 -12.51
C VAL A 31 -10.47 6.94 -12.48
N ILE A 32 -9.53 6.04 -12.66
CA ILE A 32 -8.10 6.35 -12.58
C ILE A 32 -7.65 6.99 -13.90
N SER A 33 -6.90 8.08 -13.79
CA SER A 33 -6.17 8.67 -14.90
C SER A 33 -5.06 7.73 -15.35
N ASN A 34 -4.78 7.66 -16.65
CA ASN A 34 -3.74 6.79 -17.21
C ASN A 34 -2.31 7.14 -16.74
N GLU A 35 -2.13 8.18 -15.94
CA GLU A 35 -0.86 8.56 -15.35
C GLU A 35 -0.63 7.81 -14.04
N THR A 36 0.09 6.70 -14.11
CA THR A 36 0.55 5.98 -12.91
C THR A 36 1.98 6.38 -12.59
N THR A 37 2.20 6.91 -11.38
CA THR A 37 3.54 7.27 -10.91
C THR A 37 4.03 6.19 -9.96
N GLN A 38 5.25 5.67 -10.20
CA GLN A 38 5.92 4.81 -9.23
C GLN A 38 6.82 5.66 -8.35
N THR A 39 6.60 5.61 -7.05
CA THR A 39 7.41 6.29 -6.05
C THR A 39 8.10 5.28 -5.14
N SER A 40 9.28 5.64 -4.63
CA SER A 40 10.04 4.83 -3.69
C SER A 40 10.31 5.61 -2.40
N PRO A 41 10.43 4.92 -1.26
CA PRO A 41 10.77 5.56 0.00
C PRO A 41 12.20 6.10 -0.01
N GLU A 42 12.38 7.23 0.65
CA GLU A 42 13.67 7.87 0.85
C GLU A 42 14.38 7.27 2.08
N ALA A 43 15.71 7.13 1.97
CA ALA A 43 16.53 6.75 3.12
C ALA A 43 16.61 7.91 4.12
N SER A 44 16.46 7.60 5.42
CA SER A 44 16.65 8.58 6.47
C SER A 44 18.14 8.75 6.74
N ILE A 45 18.71 9.84 6.25
CA ILE A 45 20.11 10.22 6.46
C ILE A 45 20.19 11.60 7.13
N SER A 46 21.25 11.82 7.90
CA SER A 46 21.56 13.13 8.49
C SER A 46 22.91 13.58 7.99
N PHE A 47 23.06 14.89 7.79
CA PHE A 47 24.32 15.52 7.43
C PHE A 47 24.86 16.33 8.60
N GLN A 48 26.10 16.09 8.98
CA GLN A 48 26.79 16.82 10.05
C GLN A 48 28.02 17.53 9.49
N ASN A 49 28.06 18.84 9.69
CA ASN A 49 29.23 19.64 9.32
C ASN A 49 30.31 19.51 10.39
N ILE A 50 31.55 19.30 9.96
CA ILE A 50 32.72 19.24 10.85
C ILE A 50 33.53 20.51 10.59
N PRO A 51 33.82 21.34 11.61
CA PRO A 51 34.65 22.53 11.46
C PRO A 51 36.01 22.21 10.87
N GLY A 52 36.44 22.99 9.88
CA GLY A 52 37.74 22.82 9.21
C GLY A 52 37.81 21.70 8.17
N ARG A 53 36.68 21.12 7.82
CA ARG A 53 36.57 20.11 6.74
C ARG A 53 35.55 20.53 5.70
N ASP A 54 35.92 20.40 4.43
CA ASP A 54 34.99 20.57 3.32
C ASP A 54 34.02 19.37 3.23
N GLY A 55 32.74 19.68 2.98
CA GLY A 55 31.66 18.70 2.93
C GLY A 55 31.15 18.24 4.28
N SER A 56 30.02 17.55 4.30
CA SER A 56 29.34 17.06 5.49
C SER A 56 29.56 15.56 5.69
N LEU A 57 29.61 15.12 6.95
CA LEU A 57 29.57 13.71 7.29
C LEU A 57 28.15 13.19 7.09
N ILE A 58 28.02 12.06 6.39
CA ILE A 58 26.74 11.36 6.21
C ILE A 58 26.54 10.37 7.35
N ILE A 59 25.43 10.49 8.05
CA ILE A 59 25.01 9.57 9.10
C ILE A 59 23.77 8.82 8.60
N ASP A 60 23.89 7.50 8.41
CA ASP A 60 22.79 6.64 8.03
C ASP A 60 21.98 6.23 9.27
N ASN A 61 20.73 6.69 9.36
CA ASN A 61 19.81 6.39 10.46
C ASN A 61 19.22 4.95 10.38
N LYS A 62 19.63 4.14 9.41
CA LYS A 62 19.21 2.73 9.23
C LYS A 62 17.71 2.52 9.08
N ARG A 63 17.00 3.54 8.63
CA ARG A 63 15.55 3.50 8.38
C ARG A 63 15.18 4.17 7.08
N LEU A 64 13.99 3.82 6.57
CA LEU A 64 13.35 4.49 5.45
C LEU A 64 12.26 5.43 5.97
N ASN A 65 12.05 6.55 5.30
CA ASN A 65 10.95 7.46 5.58
C ASN A 65 9.67 6.99 4.87
N ASN A 66 8.52 7.39 5.40
CA ASN A 66 7.27 7.25 4.68
C ASN A 66 7.35 8.08 3.37
N PHE A 67 6.63 7.63 2.36
CA PHE A 67 6.58 8.32 1.07
C PHE A 67 5.14 8.60 0.66
N ILE A 68 4.96 9.55 -0.24
CA ILE A 68 3.66 9.87 -0.82
C ILE A 68 3.49 9.07 -2.10
N TYR A 69 2.35 8.39 -2.21
CA TYR A 69 1.92 7.73 -3.42
C TYR A 69 0.75 8.51 -4.03
N PRO A 70 0.97 9.28 -5.09
CA PRO A 70 -0.09 10.05 -5.74
C PRO A 70 -0.91 9.14 -6.68
N ILE A 71 -2.22 9.21 -6.56
CA ILE A 71 -3.17 8.57 -7.48
C ILE A 71 -4.07 9.66 -8.06
N HIS A 72 -3.97 9.86 -9.38
CA HIS A 72 -4.78 10.82 -10.09
C HIS A 72 -6.06 10.14 -10.59
N THR A 73 -7.20 10.69 -10.19
CA THR A 73 -8.52 10.13 -10.49
C THR A 73 -9.46 11.18 -11.03
N TYR A 74 -10.50 10.71 -11.70
CA TYR A 74 -11.67 11.50 -12.05
C TYR A 74 -12.87 10.92 -11.31
N LEU A 75 -13.66 11.79 -10.69
CA LEU A 75 -14.95 11.40 -10.12
C LEU A 75 -16.00 11.42 -11.22
N ARG A 76 -16.63 10.27 -11.43
CA ARG A 76 -17.81 10.09 -12.27
C ARG A 76 -18.91 9.49 -11.40
N PRO A 77 -19.76 10.32 -10.77
CA PRO A 77 -20.84 9.83 -9.96
C PRO A 77 -21.78 8.92 -10.75
N GLU A 78 -22.41 7.98 -10.07
CA GLU A 78 -23.55 7.27 -10.63
C GLU A 78 -24.66 8.25 -11.01
N SER A 79 -25.52 7.86 -11.96
CA SER A 79 -26.44 8.76 -12.69
C SER A 79 -27.34 9.63 -11.81
N ASP A 80 -27.58 9.24 -10.58
CA ASP A 80 -28.53 9.89 -9.67
C ASP A 80 -27.88 10.62 -8.49
N LEU A 81 -26.55 10.53 -8.34
CA LEU A 81 -25.83 11.22 -7.27
C LEU A 81 -25.28 12.56 -7.73
N ASP A 82 -25.49 13.59 -6.91
CA ASP A 82 -24.81 14.87 -7.06
C ASP A 82 -23.31 14.73 -6.75
N ILE A 83 -22.48 15.48 -7.46
CA ILE A 83 -21.03 15.46 -7.31
C ILE A 83 -20.58 15.81 -5.87
N HIS A 84 -21.33 16.70 -5.20
CA HIS A 84 -21.03 17.08 -3.82
C HIS A 84 -21.33 15.95 -2.85
N GLU A 85 -22.39 15.19 -3.06
CA GLU A 85 -22.71 14.04 -2.23
C GLU A 85 -21.70 12.91 -2.44
N ALA A 86 -21.32 12.64 -3.68
CA ALA A 86 -20.26 11.69 -4.01
C ALA A 86 -18.93 12.09 -3.35
N ALA A 87 -18.58 13.37 -3.39
CA ALA A 87 -17.41 13.93 -2.72
C ALA A 87 -17.43 13.72 -1.20
N ALA A 88 -18.58 13.94 -0.57
CA ALA A 88 -18.74 13.74 0.86
C ALA A 88 -18.53 12.26 1.26
N ARG A 89 -19.07 11.32 0.48
CA ARG A 89 -18.87 9.88 0.66
C ARG A 89 -17.39 9.48 0.55
N ILE A 90 -16.69 10.00 -0.47
CA ILE A 90 -15.26 9.75 -0.64
C ILE A 90 -14.47 10.33 0.53
N SER A 91 -14.78 11.55 0.95
CA SER A 91 -14.12 12.18 2.10
C SER A 91 -14.32 11.39 3.39
N GLN A 92 -15.53 10.88 3.62
CA GLN A 92 -15.83 10.03 4.77
C GLN A 92 -15.07 8.69 4.71
N TRP A 93 -15.01 8.05 3.55
CA TRP A 93 -14.23 6.85 3.33
C TRP A 93 -12.75 7.03 3.62
N LEU A 94 -12.14 8.08 3.07
CA LEU A 94 -10.72 8.35 3.21
C LEU A 94 -10.31 8.73 4.65
N LYS A 95 -11.19 9.37 5.42
CA LYS A 95 -10.89 9.98 6.73
C LYS A 95 -11.62 9.34 7.89
N GLY A 96 -12.49 8.37 7.65
CA GLY A 96 -13.33 7.76 8.68
C GLY A 96 -12.55 7.04 9.79
N ASP A 97 -11.33 6.61 9.47
CA ASP A 97 -10.46 5.94 10.44
C ASP A 97 -8.98 6.29 10.15
N VAL A 98 -8.33 6.93 11.12
CA VAL A 98 -6.95 7.42 10.98
C VAL A 98 -5.96 6.34 11.43
N ARG A 99 -5.78 5.33 10.61
CA ARG A 99 -4.76 4.29 10.76
C ARG A 99 -4.20 3.86 9.41
N TYR A 100 -3.18 3.03 9.42
CA TYR A 100 -2.70 2.41 8.19
C TYR A 100 -3.69 1.35 7.71
N HIS A 101 -4.25 1.57 6.54
CA HIS A 101 -5.07 0.62 5.81
C HIS A 101 -4.26 -0.03 4.68
N GLU A 102 -4.76 -1.14 4.19
CA GLU A 102 -4.22 -1.76 2.99
C GLU A 102 -4.63 -0.95 1.76
N LEU A 103 -3.63 -0.64 0.95
CA LEU A 103 -3.80 -0.04 -0.36
C LEU A 103 -3.30 -1.04 -1.39
N PHE A 104 -4.21 -1.50 -2.22
CA PHE A 104 -3.95 -2.42 -3.32
C PHE A 104 -4.12 -1.68 -4.65
N LEU A 105 -3.22 -1.94 -5.60
CA LEU A 105 -3.16 -1.28 -6.90
C LEU A 105 -3.24 -2.34 -8.00
N SER A 106 -4.25 -2.26 -8.90
CA SER A 106 -4.38 -3.24 -9.99
C SER A 106 -3.20 -3.24 -10.97
N TRP A 107 -2.46 -2.14 -11.04
CA TRP A 107 -1.24 -2.01 -11.86
C TRP A 107 0.06 -2.42 -11.15
N ASP A 108 0.01 -2.72 -9.84
CA ASP A 108 1.11 -3.35 -9.09
C ASP A 108 0.56 -4.51 -8.21
N PRO A 109 -0.04 -5.55 -8.83
CA PRO A 109 -0.80 -6.59 -8.14
C PRO A 109 0.07 -7.49 -7.25
N ARG A 110 1.39 -7.41 -7.43
CA ARG A 110 2.34 -8.19 -6.64
C ARG A 110 2.45 -7.70 -5.19
N TYR A 111 2.15 -6.42 -4.93
CA TYR A 111 2.40 -5.81 -3.64
C TYR A 111 1.16 -5.16 -3.03
N ILE A 112 1.14 -5.18 -1.71
CA ILE A 112 0.20 -4.46 -0.87
C ILE A 112 0.95 -3.37 -0.13
N TYR A 113 0.42 -2.16 -0.16
CA TYR A 113 0.94 -1.02 0.56
C TYR A 113 0.14 -0.81 1.85
N LYS A 114 0.79 -0.36 2.92
CA LYS A 114 0.11 0.15 4.12
C LYS A 114 0.10 1.66 4.01
N ALA A 115 -1.07 2.23 3.87
CA ALA A 115 -1.26 3.65 3.57
C ALA A 115 -2.26 4.32 4.51
N VAL A 116 -2.11 5.62 4.71
CA VAL A 116 -3.07 6.47 5.38
C VAL A 116 -3.33 7.70 4.53
N TYR A 117 -4.57 8.16 4.49
CA TYR A 117 -4.94 9.41 3.87
C TYR A 117 -5.16 10.47 4.95
N ASN A 118 -4.34 11.51 4.97
CA ASN A 118 -4.38 12.56 5.99
C ASN A 118 -4.38 13.98 5.42
N GLU A 119 -4.53 14.12 4.10
CA GLU A 119 -4.55 15.41 3.43
C GLU A 119 -5.95 16.03 3.33
N GLN A 120 -5.99 17.30 2.99
CA GLN A 120 -7.24 17.95 2.62
C GLN A 120 -7.75 17.32 1.33
N PHE A 121 -9.01 16.88 1.35
CA PHE A 121 -9.68 16.39 0.15
C PHE A 121 -10.29 17.57 -0.58
N SER A 122 -9.93 17.76 -1.84
CA SER A 122 -10.50 18.78 -2.72
C SER A 122 -10.80 18.21 -4.09
N ILE A 123 -11.92 18.63 -4.65
CA ILE A 123 -12.33 18.33 -6.01
C ILE A 123 -12.24 19.61 -6.81
N THR A 124 -11.61 19.55 -7.96
CA THR A 124 -11.66 20.65 -8.92
C THR A 124 -12.74 20.31 -9.94
N ASP A 125 -13.83 21.05 -9.92
CA ASP A 125 -14.94 20.89 -10.85
C ASP A 125 -14.48 21.32 -12.25
N ILE A 126 -14.43 20.37 -13.17
CA ILE A 126 -14.15 20.67 -14.57
C ILE A 126 -15.47 20.80 -15.35
N LEU A 127 -16.48 20.01 -14.97
CA LEU A 127 -17.83 19.99 -15.51
C LEU A 127 -18.81 19.55 -14.42
N PRO A 128 -20.14 19.84 -14.55
CA PRO A 128 -21.14 19.48 -13.53
C PRO A 128 -21.22 18.00 -13.14
N ARG A 129 -20.58 17.11 -13.91
CA ARG A 129 -20.56 15.66 -13.66
C ARG A 129 -19.17 15.02 -13.66
N PHE A 130 -18.09 15.82 -13.68
CA PHE A 130 -16.72 15.32 -13.67
C PHE A 130 -15.85 16.21 -12.79
N GLY A 131 -15.29 15.63 -11.73
CA GLY A 131 -14.32 16.27 -10.86
C GLY A 131 -12.94 15.62 -10.98
N LYS A 132 -11.88 16.38 -11.12
CA LYS A 132 -10.51 15.89 -11.04
C LYS A 132 -10.06 15.85 -9.58
N ILE A 133 -9.50 14.72 -9.18
CA ILE A 133 -9.06 14.47 -7.81
C ILE A 133 -7.64 13.91 -7.83
N ALA A 134 -6.75 14.49 -7.03
CA ALA A 134 -5.46 13.92 -6.71
C ALA A 134 -5.50 13.35 -5.28
N LEU A 135 -5.33 12.04 -5.16
CA LEU A 135 -5.28 11.34 -3.88
C LEU A 135 -3.82 11.05 -3.53
N ASN A 136 -3.30 11.70 -2.50
CA ASN A 136 -1.95 11.52 -2.02
C ASN A 136 -1.95 10.62 -0.79
N PHE A 137 -1.68 9.35 -0.98
CA PHE A 137 -1.60 8.38 0.11
C PHE A 137 -0.22 8.42 0.76
N LYS A 138 -0.17 8.62 2.07
CA LYS A 138 1.07 8.51 2.84
C LYS A 138 1.33 7.04 3.17
N CYS A 139 2.26 6.44 2.46
CA CYS A 139 2.57 5.02 2.54
C CYS A 139 3.70 4.73 3.53
N HIS A 140 3.56 3.61 4.24
CA HIS A 140 4.65 3.00 4.98
C HIS A 140 5.76 2.57 4.00
N PRO A 141 7.04 2.71 4.34
CA PRO A 141 8.14 2.48 3.40
C PRO A 141 8.31 1.01 3.00
N ILE A 142 7.69 0.09 3.72
CA ILE A 142 7.74 -1.35 3.43
C ILE A 142 6.43 -1.76 2.80
N LYS A 143 6.52 -2.35 1.62
CA LYS A 143 5.42 -3.02 0.95
C LYS A 143 5.47 -4.53 1.18
N TYR A 144 4.33 -5.18 1.16
CA TYR A 144 4.17 -6.60 1.45
C TYR A 144 3.79 -7.35 0.17
N LEU A 145 4.27 -8.57 0.04
CA LEU A 145 3.84 -9.42 -1.06
C LEU A 145 2.37 -9.81 -0.89
N ALA A 146 1.58 -9.68 -1.93
CA ALA A 146 0.17 -10.09 -1.93
C ALA A 146 0.03 -11.60 -1.67
N SER A 147 0.92 -12.42 -2.24
CA SER A 147 0.98 -13.86 -1.98
C SER A 147 1.28 -14.21 -0.52
N GLY A 148 1.91 -13.31 0.24
CA GLY A 148 2.21 -13.50 1.66
C GLY A 148 1.00 -13.34 2.59
N GLN A 149 -0.15 -12.93 2.09
CA GLN A 149 -1.41 -12.86 2.85
C GLN A 149 -2.11 -14.22 2.97
N GLN A 150 -1.75 -15.16 2.10
CA GLN A 150 -2.28 -16.51 2.17
C GLN A 150 -1.42 -17.37 3.10
N ALA A 151 -2.07 -18.07 4.02
CA ALA A 151 -1.39 -19.04 4.88
C ALA A 151 -0.87 -20.20 4.02
N LEU A 152 0.40 -20.53 4.20
CA LEU A 152 1.03 -21.65 3.55
C LEU A 152 1.22 -22.77 4.57
N GLU A 153 0.62 -23.94 4.31
CA GLU A 153 0.88 -25.14 5.10
C GLU A 153 2.27 -25.69 4.78
N ILE A 154 3.03 -25.99 5.82
CA ILE A 154 4.41 -26.46 5.71
C ILE A 154 4.52 -27.82 6.38
N ILE A 155 5.16 -28.74 5.70
CA ILE A 155 5.48 -30.06 6.23
C ILE A 155 6.91 -30.10 6.79
N SER A 156 7.17 -31.08 7.66
CA SER A 156 8.50 -31.28 8.24
C SER A 156 9.57 -31.46 7.15
N GLY A 157 10.70 -30.77 7.30
CA GLY A 157 11.82 -30.78 6.35
C GLY A 157 11.68 -29.82 5.16
N GLN A 158 10.55 -29.15 5.02
CA GLN A 158 10.35 -28.16 3.95
C GLN A 158 11.16 -26.89 4.21
N THR A 159 11.74 -26.33 3.15
CA THR A 159 12.46 -25.05 3.18
C THR A 159 11.61 -23.95 2.55
N LEU A 160 11.44 -22.86 3.27
CA LEU A 160 10.83 -21.64 2.76
C LEU A 160 11.92 -20.67 2.32
N LEU A 161 11.79 -20.16 1.12
CA LEU A 161 12.66 -19.13 0.57
C LEU A 161 11.94 -17.78 0.61
N ASN A 162 12.62 -16.77 1.15
CA ASN A 162 12.16 -15.41 1.01
C ASN A 162 12.48 -14.90 -0.40
N PRO A 163 11.50 -14.57 -1.25
CA PRO A 163 11.77 -14.13 -2.62
C PRO A 163 12.32 -12.69 -2.69
N GLU A 164 12.29 -11.96 -1.57
CA GLU A 164 12.73 -10.56 -1.51
C GLU A 164 14.09 -10.41 -0.82
N LYS A 165 14.85 -9.38 -1.21
CA LYS A 165 16.16 -9.09 -0.60
C LYS A 165 16.05 -8.62 0.86
N ARG A 166 14.92 -8.02 1.23
CA ARG A 166 14.67 -7.55 2.59
C ARG A 166 14.25 -8.72 3.48
N ALA A 167 14.79 -8.76 4.71
CA ALA A 167 14.41 -9.79 5.68
C ALA A 167 12.90 -9.75 5.97
N ALA A 168 12.24 -10.91 5.81
CA ALA A 168 10.84 -11.09 6.17
C ALA A 168 10.70 -11.33 7.68
N LYS A 169 9.52 -11.02 8.21
CA LYS A 169 9.09 -11.34 9.57
C LYS A 169 7.81 -12.18 9.46
N PRO A 170 7.92 -13.48 9.17
CA PRO A 170 6.76 -14.34 9.02
C PRO A 170 6.05 -14.56 10.35
N LEU A 171 4.73 -14.68 10.32
CA LEU A 171 3.94 -15.24 11.39
C LEU A 171 3.93 -16.76 11.21
N ILE A 172 4.42 -17.51 12.19
CA ILE A 172 4.46 -18.96 12.15
C ILE A 172 3.52 -19.48 13.23
N THR A 173 2.50 -20.24 12.81
CA THR A 173 1.58 -20.93 13.71
C THR A 173 1.89 -22.41 13.68
N ILE A 174 2.13 -23.01 14.86
CA ILE A 174 2.45 -24.41 15.00
C ILE A 174 1.39 -25.05 15.89
N THR A 175 0.81 -26.16 15.43
CA THR A 175 -0.18 -26.92 16.17
C THR A 175 0.31 -28.36 16.31
N GLY A 176 0.35 -28.87 17.56
CA GLY A 176 0.79 -30.25 17.82
C GLY A 176 1.56 -30.38 19.13
N THR A 177 1.99 -31.61 19.42
CA THR A 177 2.80 -31.97 20.58
C THR A 177 4.10 -32.59 20.13
N GLY A 178 5.24 -32.19 20.73
CA GLY A 178 6.56 -32.74 20.39
C GLY A 178 7.63 -31.67 20.36
N ASN A 179 8.86 -32.08 20.00
CA ASN A 179 9.98 -31.16 19.85
C ASN A 179 10.01 -30.60 18.43
N ILE A 180 10.06 -29.27 18.34
CA ILE A 180 10.09 -28.55 17.08
C ILE A 180 11.41 -27.81 16.98
N THR A 181 12.10 -27.94 15.85
CA THR A 181 13.32 -27.22 15.56
C THR A 181 13.11 -26.35 14.32
N LEU A 182 13.25 -25.05 14.46
CA LEU A 182 13.28 -24.12 13.33
C LEU A 182 14.72 -23.76 13.01
N LYS A 183 15.06 -23.71 11.72
CA LYS A 183 16.37 -23.30 11.26
C LYS A 183 16.26 -22.07 10.37
N LYS A 184 17.12 -21.09 10.60
CA LYS A 184 17.27 -19.91 9.76
C LYS A 184 18.66 -19.95 9.15
N ASN A 185 18.73 -20.02 7.82
CA ASN A 185 20.02 -20.11 7.10
C ASN A 185 20.92 -21.24 7.62
N GLY A 186 20.32 -22.39 7.96
CA GLY A 186 21.04 -23.55 8.49
C GLY A 186 21.34 -23.55 9.99
N ALA A 187 21.19 -22.42 10.68
CA ALA A 187 21.37 -22.32 12.14
C ALA A 187 20.02 -22.47 12.87
N ASN A 188 20.05 -23.07 14.07
CA ASN A 188 18.86 -23.14 14.93
C ASN A 188 18.43 -21.73 15.33
N TRP A 189 17.12 -21.51 15.30
CA TRP A 189 16.49 -20.24 15.62
C TRP A 189 15.67 -20.34 16.88
#